data_0b9bbce8eecd719bb9294d756ebc9dab
#
_entry.id   0b9bbce8eecd719bb9294d756ebc9dab
#
_cell.length_a   1.000
_cell.length_b   1.000
_cell.length_c   1.000
_cell.angle_alpha   90.00
_cell.angle_beta   90.00
_cell.angle_gamma   90.00
#
_symmetry.space_group_name_H-M   'P 1'
#
loop_
_entity.id
_entity.type
_entity.pdbx_description
1 polymer ?
#
loop_
_entity_poly.entity_id
_entity_poly.type
_entity_poly.pdbx_seq_one_letter_code
_entity_poly.pdbx_strand_id
1 'polypeptide(L)'
;MNNEKEFSQLIEETWRSLGFFLRYLGLPESEIDDIAQEAYLKAYKAFDRYETGRSFKSWLFSIAKNTFIDWTRRQKCQRQFMEANFTRDYCETFENDSNNRTQIKEMLARLSPEEQVLVELRFFQDLPFAEIAELTGLSVGAVKMRMMRTLDKLKTGCKKETYDQNL
;
A
#
# COMPACT_ATOMS: atom_id res chain seq x y z
N MET A 1 11.34 24.35 -15.08
CA MET A 1 11.66 23.27 -16.04
C MET A 1 12.30 22.03 -15.42
N ASN A 2 12.90 22.13 -14.24
CA ASN A 2 13.50 20.95 -13.57
C ASN A 2 12.45 20.15 -12.76
N ASN A 3 11.51 20.83 -12.11
CA ASN A 3 10.50 20.24 -11.24
C ASN A 3 9.53 19.26 -11.96
N GLU A 4 9.17 19.52 -13.21
CA GLU A 4 8.24 18.63 -13.95
C GLU A 4 8.87 17.28 -14.30
N LYS A 5 10.13 17.30 -14.75
CA LYS A 5 10.86 16.06 -15.06
C LYS A 5 11.13 15.23 -13.80
N GLU A 6 11.52 15.90 -12.74
CA GLU A 6 11.75 15.30 -11.43
C GLU A 6 10.46 14.67 -10.88
N PHE A 7 9.35 15.41 -10.93
CA PHE A 7 8.07 14.90 -10.46
C PHE A 7 7.56 13.73 -11.32
N SER A 8 7.73 13.77 -12.65
CA SER A 8 7.34 12.65 -13.54
C SER A 8 8.11 11.38 -13.20
N GLN A 9 9.40 11.48 -12.93
CA GLN A 9 10.21 10.33 -12.52
C GLN A 9 9.74 9.77 -11.16
N LEU A 10 9.39 10.63 -10.20
CA LEU A 10 8.85 10.23 -8.91
C LEU A 10 7.48 9.52 -9.03
N ILE A 11 6.65 9.92 -10.00
CA ILE A 11 5.40 9.21 -10.32
C ILE A 11 5.71 7.78 -10.79
N GLU A 12 6.59 7.61 -11.77
CA GLU A 12 6.95 6.29 -12.31
C GLU A 12 7.46 5.35 -11.21
N GLU A 13 8.30 5.87 -10.30
CA GLU A 13 8.87 5.10 -9.20
C GLU A 13 7.82 4.70 -8.13
N THR A 14 6.76 5.50 -7.98
CA THR A 14 5.80 5.33 -6.87
C THR A 14 4.44 4.80 -7.29
N TRP A 15 4.12 4.78 -8.60
CA TRP A 15 2.80 4.40 -9.10
C TRP A 15 2.31 3.04 -8.58
N ARG A 16 3.14 2.01 -8.75
CA ARG A 16 2.79 0.64 -8.33
C ARG A 16 2.57 0.54 -6.83
N SER A 17 3.42 1.17 -6.04
CA SER A 17 3.35 1.14 -4.58
C SER A 17 2.18 1.97 -4.04
N LEU A 18 1.84 3.07 -4.70
CA LEU A 18 0.67 3.87 -4.33
C LEU A 18 -0.63 3.08 -4.58
N GLY A 19 -0.77 2.43 -5.73
CA GLY A 19 -1.92 1.56 -6.01
C GLY A 19 -2.07 0.45 -4.98
N PHE A 20 -0.95 -0.20 -4.60
CA PHE A 20 -0.94 -1.21 -3.56
C PHE A 20 -1.40 -0.64 -2.20
N PHE A 21 -0.92 0.54 -1.82
CA PHE A 21 -1.31 1.21 -0.58
C PHE A 21 -2.80 1.59 -0.56
N LEU A 22 -3.36 2.06 -1.68
CA LEU A 22 -4.77 2.40 -1.78
C LEU A 22 -5.67 1.16 -1.66
N ARG A 23 -5.29 0.02 -2.26
CA ARG A 23 -5.99 -1.27 -2.06
C ARG A 23 -6.02 -1.66 -0.58
N TYR A 24 -4.90 -1.51 0.09
CA TYR A 24 -4.81 -1.79 1.52
C TYR A 24 -5.77 -0.93 2.35
N LEU A 25 -5.92 0.33 2.01
CA LEU A 25 -6.89 1.20 2.67
C LEU A 25 -8.35 0.76 2.44
N GLY A 26 -8.56 -0.23 1.56
CA GLY A 26 -9.88 -0.76 1.22
C GLY A 26 -10.57 -0.03 0.08
N LEU A 27 -9.80 0.64 -0.79
CA LEU A 27 -10.33 1.27 -1.99
C LEU A 27 -10.69 0.19 -3.03
N PRO A 28 -11.90 0.22 -3.64
CA PRO A 28 -12.26 -0.66 -4.74
C PRO A 28 -11.31 -0.48 -5.93
N GLU A 29 -11.04 -1.57 -6.66
CA GLU A 29 -10.11 -1.57 -7.81
C GLU A 29 -10.48 -0.52 -8.86
N SER A 30 -11.78 -0.36 -9.12
CA SER A 30 -12.31 0.64 -10.07
C SER A 30 -12.00 2.09 -9.70
N GLU A 31 -11.69 2.38 -8.45
CA GLU A 31 -11.47 3.73 -7.94
C GLU A 31 -9.97 4.05 -7.72
N ILE A 32 -9.10 3.03 -7.85
CA ILE A 32 -7.67 3.18 -7.52
C ILE A 32 -7.01 4.21 -8.42
N ASP A 33 -7.22 4.14 -9.71
CA ASP A 33 -6.57 5.03 -10.67
C ASP A 33 -7.03 6.48 -10.48
N ASP A 34 -8.31 6.71 -10.26
CA ASP A 34 -8.87 8.04 -10.04
C ASP A 34 -8.34 8.67 -8.74
N ILE A 35 -8.31 7.91 -7.65
CA ILE A 35 -7.82 8.40 -6.37
C ILE A 35 -6.30 8.56 -6.37
N ALA A 36 -5.56 7.69 -7.07
CA ALA A 36 -4.13 7.86 -7.27
C ALA A 36 -3.83 9.14 -8.06
N GLN A 37 -4.54 9.39 -9.16
CA GLN A 37 -4.41 10.63 -9.93
C GLN A 37 -4.75 11.87 -9.10
N GLU A 38 -5.83 11.84 -8.31
CA GLU A 38 -6.18 12.94 -7.40
C GLU A 38 -5.06 13.20 -6.37
N ALA A 39 -4.47 12.12 -5.82
CA ALA A 39 -3.36 12.22 -4.89
C ALA A 39 -2.11 12.83 -5.55
N TYR A 40 -1.76 12.41 -6.78
CA TYR A 40 -0.64 13.00 -7.52
C TYR A 40 -0.89 14.46 -7.89
N LEU A 41 -2.10 14.84 -8.26
CA LEU A 41 -2.44 16.24 -8.55
C LEU A 41 -2.30 17.11 -7.30
N LYS A 42 -2.74 16.62 -6.13
CA LYS A 42 -2.54 17.31 -4.85
C LYS A 42 -1.04 17.41 -4.51
N ALA A 43 -0.30 16.34 -4.72
CA ALA A 43 1.15 16.31 -4.52
C ALA A 43 1.86 17.30 -5.43
N TYR A 44 1.53 17.34 -6.71
CA TYR A 44 2.10 18.28 -7.68
C TYR A 44 1.86 19.75 -7.28
N LYS A 45 0.63 20.09 -6.89
CA LYS A 45 0.27 21.45 -6.43
C LYS A 45 1.00 21.86 -5.14
N ALA A 46 1.41 20.89 -4.33
CA ALA A 46 2.11 21.13 -3.07
C ALA A 46 3.62 20.86 -3.17
N PHE A 47 4.13 20.53 -4.37
CA PHE A 47 5.52 20.09 -4.57
C PHE A 47 6.55 21.15 -4.20
N ASP A 48 6.25 22.43 -4.42
CA ASP A 48 7.11 23.55 -4.00
C ASP A 48 7.28 23.63 -2.48
N ARG A 49 6.40 23.01 -1.71
CA ARG A 49 6.45 22.95 -0.24
C ARG A 49 7.01 21.64 0.28
N TYR A 50 7.36 20.73 -0.64
CA TYR A 50 7.97 19.47 -0.26
C TYR A 50 9.38 19.69 0.27
N GLU A 51 9.59 19.34 1.54
CA GLU A 51 10.90 19.42 2.17
C GLU A 51 11.73 18.17 1.80
N THR A 52 12.87 18.36 1.18
CA THR A 52 13.79 17.28 0.74
C THR A 52 14.36 16.43 1.89
N GLY A 53 14.04 16.75 3.14
CA GLY A 53 14.43 15.96 4.33
C GLY A 53 13.53 14.75 4.62
N ARG A 54 12.37 14.61 3.97
CA ARG A 54 11.46 13.46 4.10
C ARG A 54 11.46 12.62 2.83
N SER A 55 11.19 11.32 2.97
CA SER A 55 10.95 10.46 1.81
C SER A 55 9.74 10.96 1.01
N PHE A 56 9.89 11.16 -0.31
CA PHE A 56 8.79 11.53 -1.19
C PHE A 56 7.64 10.53 -1.10
N LYS A 57 7.95 9.25 -1.02
CA LYS A 57 6.95 8.18 -0.87
C LYS A 57 6.08 8.35 0.36
N SER A 58 6.69 8.62 1.50
CA SER A 58 5.98 8.83 2.77
C SER A 58 5.08 10.06 2.71
N TRP A 59 5.57 11.14 2.13
CA TRP A 59 4.80 12.36 1.94
C TRP A 59 3.63 12.15 0.99
N LEU A 60 3.86 11.50 -0.16
CA LEU A 60 2.82 11.14 -1.13
C LEU A 60 1.75 10.22 -0.50
N PHE A 61 2.17 9.21 0.27
CA PHE A 61 1.23 8.28 0.92
C PHE A 61 0.37 8.97 1.97
N SER A 62 0.90 9.97 2.66
CA SER A 62 0.12 10.81 3.57
C SER A 62 -0.96 11.61 2.82
N ILE A 63 -0.63 12.16 1.65
CA ILE A 63 -1.59 12.83 0.77
C ILE A 63 -2.65 11.84 0.27
N ALA A 64 -2.23 10.65 -0.19
CA ALA A 64 -3.13 9.61 -0.68
C ALA A 64 -4.08 9.11 0.41
N LYS A 65 -3.60 8.92 1.64
CA LYS A 65 -4.43 8.57 2.80
C LYS A 65 -5.51 9.62 3.04
N ASN A 66 -5.15 10.90 3.02
CA ASN A 66 -6.12 11.98 3.20
C ASN A 66 -7.13 12.02 2.04
N THR A 67 -6.68 11.81 0.81
CA THR A 67 -7.55 11.73 -0.37
C THR A 67 -8.53 10.56 -0.26
N PHE A 68 -8.08 9.40 0.21
CA PHE A 68 -8.94 8.27 0.50
C PHE A 68 -9.98 8.57 1.60
N ILE A 69 -9.59 9.24 2.69
CA ILE A 69 -10.52 9.67 3.74
C ILE A 69 -11.59 10.62 3.18
N ASP A 70 -11.21 11.58 2.34
CA ASP A 70 -12.14 12.50 1.69
C ASP A 70 -13.10 11.75 0.76
N TRP A 71 -12.60 10.76 0.01
CA TRP A 71 -13.41 9.88 -0.83
C TRP A 71 -14.40 9.08 0.01
N THR A 72 -13.98 8.46 1.12
CA THR A 72 -14.88 7.69 2.00
C THR A 72 -15.99 8.56 2.59
N ARG A 73 -15.68 9.81 2.94
CA ARG A 73 -16.68 10.78 3.42
C ARG A 73 -17.68 11.12 2.33
N ARG A 74 -17.22 11.36 1.09
CA ARG A 74 -18.10 11.61 -0.08
C ARG A 74 -19.01 10.41 -0.35
N GLN A 75 -18.48 9.19 -0.33
CA GLN A 75 -19.25 7.96 -0.52
C GLN A 75 -20.28 7.74 0.59
N LYS A 76 -19.94 8.01 1.83
CA LYS A 76 -20.87 7.90 2.96
C LYS A 76 -22.02 8.91 2.84
N CYS A 77 -21.75 10.14 2.43
CA CYS A 77 -22.74 11.14 2.18
C CYS A 77 -23.68 10.73 1.03
N GLN A 78 -23.13 10.16 -0.04
CA GLN A 78 -23.89 9.68 -1.20
C GLN A 78 -24.74 8.43 -0.87
N ARG A 79 -24.25 7.52 0.00
CA ARG A 79 -24.98 6.34 0.47
C ARG A 79 -26.15 6.69 1.40
N GLN A 80 -26.06 7.76 2.17
CA GLN A 80 -27.19 8.26 2.98
C GLN A 80 -28.37 8.73 2.11
N PHE A 81 -28.12 9.03 0.83
CA PHE A 81 -29.15 9.34 -0.17
C PHE A 81 -29.64 8.11 -0.98
N MET A 82 -28.89 6.99 -0.92
CA MET A 82 -29.23 5.74 -1.62
C MET A 82 -29.18 4.58 -0.61
N GLU A 83 -30.29 4.30 0.05
CA GLU A 83 -30.41 3.12 0.92
C GLU A 83 -30.25 1.81 0.15
N ALA A 84 -29.53 0.90 0.80
CA ALA A 84 -29.49 -0.55 0.65
C ALA A 84 -28.44 -1.17 -0.29
N ASN A 85 -27.69 -2.05 0.35
CA ASN A 85 -26.93 -3.20 -0.17
C ASN A 85 -25.61 -2.94 -0.89
N PHE A 86 -24.51 -3.02 -0.12
CA PHE A 86 -23.25 -3.47 -0.69
C PHE A 86 -22.45 -4.32 0.31
N THR A 87 -22.34 -5.59 -0.01
CA THR A 87 -21.37 -6.54 0.56
C THR A 87 -19.99 -6.22 0.03
N ARG A 88 -19.00 -6.23 0.93
CA ARG A 88 -17.58 -6.11 0.56
C ARG A 88 -17.15 -7.36 -0.19
N ASP A 89 -17.00 -7.25 -1.48
CA ASP A 89 -16.23 -8.22 -2.26
C ASP A 89 -14.78 -7.76 -2.33
N TYR A 90 -13.92 -8.50 -1.62
CA TYR A 90 -12.48 -8.45 -1.83
C TYR A 90 -12.20 -9.20 -3.12
N CYS A 91 -11.87 -8.50 -4.18
CA CYS A 91 -11.44 -9.11 -5.42
C CYS A 91 -9.92 -9.12 -5.48
N GLU A 92 -9.37 -10.33 -5.43
CA GLU A 92 -7.98 -10.63 -5.74
C GLU A 92 -7.75 -10.47 -7.24
N THR A 93 -6.76 -9.67 -7.61
CA THR A 93 -6.09 -9.92 -8.90
C THR A 93 -4.67 -9.38 -8.85
N PHE A 94 -3.73 -10.30 -8.73
CA PHE A 94 -2.33 -10.07 -9.10
C PHE A 94 -2.09 -10.73 -10.45
N GLU A 95 -1.97 -9.95 -11.52
CA GLU A 95 -1.50 -10.47 -12.80
C GLU A 95 0.03 -10.44 -12.90
N ASN A 96 0.53 -11.61 -13.17
CA ASN A 96 1.71 -12.16 -13.80
C ASN A 96 2.98 -11.33 -14.03
N ASP A 97 4.09 -11.84 -13.47
CA ASP A 97 5.30 -12.15 -14.25
C ASP A 97 6.25 -13.12 -13.54
N SER A 98 6.68 -14.17 -14.30
CA SER A 98 7.82 -15.12 -14.17
C SER A 98 8.15 -15.84 -12.85
N ASN A 99 8.55 -17.11 -13.00
CA ASN A 99 8.71 -18.23 -12.07
C ASN A 99 9.33 -17.99 -10.66
N ASN A 100 10.25 -17.06 -10.46
CA ASN A 100 10.77 -16.73 -9.13
C ASN A 100 9.81 -15.82 -8.32
N ARG A 101 8.90 -15.15 -9.01
CA ARG A 101 7.84 -14.33 -8.38
C ARG A 101 6.68 -15.17 -7.88
N THR A 102 6.49 -16.39 -8.39
CA THR A 102 5.38 -17.26 -7.99
C THR A 102 5.54 -17.72 -6.54
N GLN A 103 6.74 -18.15 -6.14
CA GLN A 103 6.99 -18.56 -4.75
C GLN A 103 6.83 -17.40 -3.76
N ILE A 104 7.34 -16.21 -4.11
CA ILE A 104 7.17 -15.00 -3.28
C ILE A 104 5.69 -14.62 -3.21
N LYS A 105 4.95 -14.70 -4.32
CA LYS A 105 3.49 -14.45 -4.35
C LYS A 105 2.73 -15.42 -3.45
N GLU A 106 3.02 -16.70 -3.54
CA GLU A 106 2.40 -17.74 -2.71
C GLU A 106 2.70 -17.54 -1.22
N MET A 107 3.93 -17.14 -0.89
CA MET A 107 4.31 -16.79 0.47
C MET A 107 3.55 -15.55 0.97
N LEU A 108 3.46 -14.51 0.15
CA LEU A 108 2.75 -13.29 0.50
C LEU A 108 1.23 -13.50 0.56
N ALA A 109 0.67 -14.39 -0.27
CA ALA A 109 -0.76 -14.73 -0.24
C ALA A 109 -1.22 -15.41 1.06
N ARG A 110 -0.27 -15.94 1.85
CA ARG A 110 -0.55 -16.49 3.19
C ARG A 110 -0.65 -15.44 4.29
N LEU A 111 -0.29 -14.21 3.98
CA LEU A 111 -0.35 -13.09 4.89
C LEU A 111 -1.71 -12.39 4.81
N SER A 112 -2.16 -11.83 5.93
CA SER A 112 -3.32 -10.95 5.89
C SER A 112 -3.01 -9.67 5.07
N PRO A 113 -4.02 -8.98 4.54
CA PRO A 113 -3.81 -7.73 3.81
C PRO A 113 -2.96 -6.71 4.60
N GLU A 114 -3.18 -6.59 5.91
CA GLU A 114 -2.41 -5.70 6.77
C GLU A 114 -0.95 -6.11 6.90
N GLU A 115 -0.68 -7.44 6.95
CA GLU A 115 0.68 -7.98 7.01
C GLU A 115 1.41 -7.78 5.68
N GLN A 116 0.72 -7.99 4.55
CA GLN A 116 1.29 -7.73 3.21
C GLN A 116 1.75 -6.29 3.05
N VAL A 117 0.94 -5.35 3.53
CA VAL A 117 1.29 -3.93 3.46
C VAL A 117 2.46 -3.57 4.35
N LEU A 118 2.54 -4.10 5.55
CA LEU A 118 3.70 -3.86 6.39
C LEU A 118 5.00 -4.33 5.72
N VAL A 119 4.95 -5.50 5.06
CA VAL A 119 6.08 -6.03 4.28
C VAL A 119 6.39 -5.12 3.09
N GLU A 120 5.37 -4.72 2.32
CA GLU A 120 5.53 -3.82 1.19
C GLU A 120 6.17 -2.49 1.60
N LEU A 121 5.59 -1.82 2.60
CA LEU A 121 6.10 -0.53 3.06
C LEU A 121 7.53 -0.61 3.62
N ARG A 122 7.89 -1.72 4.28
CA ARG A 122 9.22 -1.86 4.89
C ARG A 122 10.28 -2.32 3.92
N PHE A 123 10.01 -3.37 3.11
CA PHE A 123 11.03 -4.04 2.30
C PHE A 123 11.07 -3.59 0.85
N PHE A 124 9.95 -3.18 0.29
CA PHE A 124 9.90 -2.71 -1.11
C PHE A 124 9.92 -1.18 -1.20
N GLN A 125 9.40 -0.47 -0.19
CA GLN A 125 9.40 0.98 -0.15
C GLN A 125 10.48 1.56 0.78
N ASP A 126 11.15 0.69 1.55
CA ASP A 126 12.23 1.02 2.50
C ASP A 126 11.86 2.11 3.52
N LEU A 127 10.57 2.17 3.91
CA LEU A 127 10.09 3.15 4.88
C LEU A 127 10.55 2.78 6.29
N PRO A 128 11.00 3.75 7.09
CA PRO A 128 11.31 3.53 8.50
C PRO A 128 10.04 3.23 9.31
N PHE A 129 10.18 2.48 10.39
CA PHE A 129 9.04 2.09 11.23
C PHE A 129 8.22 3.26 11.78
N ALA A 130 8.86 4.42 11.98
CA ALA A 130 8.17 5.64 12.42
C ALA A 130 7.16 6.13 11.37
N GLU A 131 7.56 6.16 10.10
CA GLU A 131 6.72 6.57 8.98
C GLU A 131 5.60 5.55 8.72
N ILE A 132 5.91 4.25 8.81
CA ILE A 132 4.90 3.19 8.72
C ILE A 132 3.86 3.33 9.84
N ALA A 133 4.29 3.65 11.05
CA ALA A 133 3.40 3.88 12.20
C ALA A 133 2.45 5.06 11.94
N GLU A 134 2.97 6.17 11.41
CA GLU A 134 2.18 7.33 11.04
C GLU A 134 1.14 7.00 9.94
N LEU A 135 1.55 6.27 8.89
CA LEU A 135 0.68 5.85 7.79
C LEU A 135 -0.42 4.88 8.24
N THR A 136 -0.08 3.92 9.08
CA THR A 136 -1.02 2.88 9.53
C THR A 136 -1.86 3.30 10.74
N GLY A 137 -1.50 4.40 11.41
CA GLY A 137 -2.15 4.84 12.65
C GLY A 137 -1.83 3.97 13.86
N LEU A 138 -0.76 3.18 13.80
CA LEU A 138 -0.29 2.31 14.87
C LEU A 138 0.88 2.96 15.63
N SER A 139 1.15 2.50 16.84
CA SER A 139 2.40 2.86 17.52
C SER A 139 3.61 2.17 16.84
N VAL A 140 4.78 2.77 16.93
CA VAL A 140 6.04 2.19 16.40
C VAL A 140 6.29 0.79 16.99
N GLY A 141 6.00 0.62 18.29
CA GLY A 141 6.11 -0.69 18.95
C GLY A 141 5.16 -1.73 18.35
N ALA A 142 3.90 -1.35 18.07
CA ALA A 142 2.91 -2.22 17.44
C ALA A 142 3.33 -2.63 16.02
N VAL A 143 3.86 -1.69 15.22
CA VAL A 143 4.37 -1.98 13.88
C VAL A 143 5.53 -2.98 13.95
N LYS A 144 6.51 -2.76 14.83
CA LYS A 144 7.65 -3.68 15.03
C LYS A 144 7.19 -5.08 15.43
N MET A 145 6.25 -5.17 16.39
CA MET A 145 5.73 -6.47 16.85
C MET A 145 4.95 -7.20 15.76
N ARG A 146 4.11 -6.49 15.00
CA ARG A 146 3.42 -7.10 13.86
C ARG A 146 4.40 -7.56 12.79
N MET A 147 5.39 -6.75 12.46
CA MET A 147 6.44 -7.12 11.50
C MET A 147 7.18 -8.39 11.92
N MET A 148 7.59 -8.50 13.20
CA MET A 148 8.22 -9.72 13.71
C MET A 148 7.33 -10.95 13.50
N ARG A 149 6.06 -10.88 13.90
CA ARG A 149 5.11 -12.00 13.72
C ARG A 149 4.91 -12.37 12.25
N THR A 150 4.85 -11.37 11.38
CA THR A 150 4.73 -11.56 9.94
C THR A 150 5.95 -12.28 9.36
N LEU A 151 7.16 -11.88 9.77
CA LEU A 151 8.40 -12.53 9.35
C LEU A 151 8.51 -13.97 9.88
N ASP A 152 8.04 -14.23 11.08
CA ASP A 152 8.02 -15.59 11.64
C ASP A 152 7.03 -16.51 10.88
N LYS A 153 5.88 -16.00 10.47
CA LYS A 153 4.95 -16.73 9.59
C LYS A 153 5.61 -17.09 8.25
N LEU A 154 6.32 -16.14 7.63
CA LEU A 154 7.04 -16.38 6.37
C LEU A 154 8.13 -17.45 6.54
N LYS A 155 8.91 -17.38 7.63
CA LYS A 155 9.97 -18.37 7.93
C LYS A 155 9.41 -19.79 8.16
N THR A 156 8.29 -19.89 8.86
CA THR A 156 7.65 -21.21 9.10
C THR A 156 7.01 -21.78 7.86
N GLY A 157 6.53 -20.94 6.93
CA GLY A 157 6.05 -21.35 5.62
C GLY A 157 7.18 -21.96 4.75
N CYS A 158 8.36 -21.35 4.74
CA CYS A 158 9.51 -21.85 3.98
C CYS A 158 10.04 -23.20 4.50
N LYS A 159 9.98 -23.45 5.82
CA LYS A 159 10.48 -24.72 6.38
C LYS A 159 9.60 -25.92 6.05
N LYS A 160 8.31 -25.75 5.83
CA LYS A 160 7.40 -26.85 5.45
C LYS A 160 7.63 -27.34 4.02
N GLU A 161 7.95 -26.46 3.10
CA GLU A 161 8.15 -26.83 1.69
C GLU A 161 9.47 -27.57 1.43
N THR A 162 10.48 -27.38 2.29
CA THR A 162 11.78 -28.07 2.16
C THR A 162 11.71 -29.53 2.66
N TYR A 163 10.72 -29.87 3.49
CA TYR A 163 10.53 -31.25 3.98
C TYR A 163 9.68 -32.13 3.06
N ASP A 164 8.79 -31.54 2.25
CA ASP A 164 7.92 -32.29 1.34
C ASP A 164 8.59 -32.65 0.00
N GLN A 165 9.76 -32.07 -0.31
CA GLN A 165 10.51 -32.38 -1.54
C GLN A 165 11.54 -33.52 -1.37
N ASN A 166 11.65 -34.12 -0.17
CA ASN A 166 12.60 -35.20 0.13
C ASN A 166 11.91 -36.52 0.58
N LEU A 167 10.68 -36.77 0.12
CA LEU A 167 10.00 -38.08 0.22
C LEU A 167 9.68 -38.62 -1.20
#